data_d53429cb9b8196cd5f669ebe96019e57
#
_entry.id   d53429cb9b8196cd5f669ebe96019e57
#
_cell.length_a   1.000
_cell.length_b   1.000
_cell.length_c   1.000
_cell.angle_alpha   90.00
_cell.angle_beta   90.00
_cell.angle_gamma   90.00
#
_symmetry.space_group_name_H-M   'P 1'
#
loop_
_entity.id
_entity.type
_entity.pdbx_description
1 polymer ?
#
loop_
_entity_poly.entity_id
_entity_poly.type
_entity_poly.pdbx_seq_one_letter_code
_entity_poly.pdbx_strand_id
1 'polypeptide(L)'
;MSDAVRADLFLLKPGFGDPAFPDGVFFDRYSALLEGVLTAFPRLADAIRVHRVDFERPRQEVIRLAGEGCQTLPRLVLPPGLGSHHATDEHEGRRSVAGATSIVAVLVELYDIPPPHP
;
A
#
# COMPACT_ATOMS: atom_id res chain seq x y z
N MET A 1 -10.82 17.59 10.63
CA MET A 1 -10.15 16.28 10.59
C MET A 1 -8.78 16.42 9.96
N SER A 2 -7.77 15.97 10.65
CA SER A 2 -6.40 16.07 10.15
C SER A 2 -6.08 14.91 9.21
N ASP A 3 -5.39 15.22 8.09
CA ASP A 3 -4.87 14.19 7.19
C ASP A 3 -3.83 13.29 7.86
N ALA A 4 -3.22 13.75 8.96
CA ALA A 4 -2.20 12.99 9.68
C ALA A 4 -2.74 11.69 10.28
N VAL A 5 -4.07 11.54 10.44
CA VAL A 5 -4.66 10.31 10.99
C VAL A 5 -4.95 9.27 9.90
N ARG A 6 -4.74 9.59 8.64
CA ARG A 6 -4.95 8.63 7.55
C ARG A 6 -3.72 7.76 7.37
N ALA A 7 -3.97 6.51 6.98
CA ALA A 7 -2.93 5.65 6.43
C ALA A 7 -2.64 6.07 4.99
N ASP A 8 -1.50 5.66 4.46
CA ASP A 8 -1.11 5.90 3.08
C ASP A 8 -0.90 4.55 2.39
N LEU A 9 -1.64 4.31 1.33
CA LEU A 9 -1.54 3.09 0.53
C LEU A 9 -0.90 3.42 -0.80
N PHE A 10 0.26 2.82 -1.05
CA PHE A 10 1.02 3.02 -2.29
C PHE A 10 0.82 1.84 -3.22
N LEU A 11 0.31 2.11 -4.41
CA LEU A 11 0.04 1.13 -5.46
C LEU A 11 0.86 1.50 -6.69
N LEU A 12 1.18 0.50 -7.52
CA LEU A 12 1.84 0.75 -8.81
C LEU A 12 0.81 1.15 -9.85
N LYS A 13 1.10 2.22 -10.60
CA LYS A 13 0.32 2.58 -11.77
C LYS A 13 0.37 1.46 -12.80
N PRO A 14 -0.74 1.11 -13.44
CA PRO A 14 -0.71 0.13 -14.52
C PRO A 14 -0.07 0.70 -15.79
N GLY A 15 0.35 -0.18 -16.69
CA GLY A 15 0.89 0.21 -17.98
C GLY A 15 2.37 0.56 -17.93
N PHE A 16 3.15 -0.14 -17.09
CA PHE A 16 4.58 0.11 -16.97
C PHE A 16 5.41 -0.91 -17.76
N GLY A 17 6.61 -0.49 -18.16
CA GLY A 17 7.62 -1.39 -18.68
C GLY A 17 8.56 -1.84 -17.57
N ASP A 18 9.14 -3.02 -17.75
CA ASP A 18 10.14 -3.56 -16.83
C ASP A 18 11.36 -3.97 -17.65
N PRO A 19 12.56 -3.41 -17.39
CA PRO A 19 13.77 -3.78 -18.15
C PRO A 19 14.08 -5.27 -18.14
N ALA A 20 13.62 -6.01 -17.14
CA ALA A 20 13.80 -7.47 -17.09
C ALA A 20 12.95 -8.19 -18.15
N PHE A 21 11.92 -7.51 -18.70
CA PHE A 21 11.01 -8.05 -19.70
C PHE A 21 10.76 -6.97 -20.76
N PRO A 22 11.77 -6.69 -21.63
CA PRO A 22 11.81 -5.44 -22.42
C PRO A 22 10.72 -5.26 -23.45
N ASP A 23 10.04 -6.35 -23.86
CA ASP A 23 9.02 -6.29 -24.90
C ASP A 23 7.60 -6.17 -24.34
N GLY A 24 7.45 -6.04 -23.01
CA GLY A 24 6.15 -6.08 -22.37
C GLY A 24 5.69 -4.75 -21.80
N VAL A 25 4.37 -4.63 -21.64
CA VAL A 25 3.73 -3.59 -20.86
C VAL A 25 2.87 -4.31 -19.83
N PHE A 26 2.97 -3.91 -18.55
CA PHE A 26 2.45 -4.71 -17.46
C PHE A 26 1.58 -3.90 -16.50
N PHE A 27 0.82 -4.63 -15.68
CA PHE A 27 0.27 -4.09 -14.45
C PHE A 27 0.65 -5.03 -13.29
N ASP A 28 0.70 -4.49 -12.08
CA ASP A 28 0.97 -5.29 -10.89
C ASP A 28 -0.32 -5.92 -10.39
N ARG A 29 -0.38 -7.27 -10.38
CA ARG A 29 -1.58 -7.99 -9.97
C ARG A 29 -1.98 -7.71 -8.53
N TYR A 30 -1.01 -7.43 -7.67
CA TYR A 30 -1.25 -7.21 -6.25
C TYR A 30 -1.82 -5.81 -6.01
N SER A 31 -1.33 -4.82 -6.75
CA SER A 31 -1.94 -3.48 -6.74
C SER A 31 -3.36 -3.54 -7.29
N ALA A 32 -3.59 -4.31 -8.34
CA ALA A 32 -4.92 -4.46 -8.92
C ALA A 32 -5.91 -5.12 -7.94
N LEU A 33 -5.45 -6.09 -7.15
CA LEU A 33 -6.27 -6.71 -6.10
C LEU A 33 -6.73 -5.65 -5.10
N LEU A 34 -5.82 -4.79 -4.67
CA LEU A 34 -6.14 -3.74 -3.70
C LEU A 34 -7.03 -2.65 -4.30
N GLU A 35 -6.89 -2.35 -5.58
CA GLU A 35 -7.85 -1.46 -6.27
C GLU A 35 -9.27 -2.05 -6.18
N GLY A 36 -9.39 -3.37 -6.33
CA GLY A 36 -10.66 -4.06 -6.17
C GLY A 36 -11.23 -3.96 -4.76
N VAL A 37 -10.38 -4.10 -3.75
CA VAL A 37 -10.79 -3.96 -2.34
C VAL A 37 -11.29 -2.55 -2.08
N LEU A 38 -10.59 -1.53 -2.58
CA LEU A 38 -10.99 -0.13 -2.42
C LEU A 38 -12.35 0.13 -3.09
N THR A 39 -12.60 -0.49 -4.24
CA THR A 39 -13.87 -0.36 -4.94
C THR A 39 -14.99 -1.06 -4.17
N ALA A 40 -14.71 -2.25 -3.62
CA ALA A 40 -15.70 -3.00 -2.85
C ALA A 40 -16.06 -2.33 -1.52
N PHE A 41 -15.12 -1.60 -0.93
CA PHE A 41 -15.30 -0.95 0.37
C PHE A 41 -14.95 0.53 0.28
N PRO A 42 -15.80 1.34 -0.39
CA PRO A 42 -15.44 2.73 -0.67
C PRO A 42 -15.26 3.60 0.57
N ARG A 43 -15.79 3.19 1.73
CA ARG A 43 -15.57 3.93 2.99
C ARG A 43 -14.11 3.94 3.42
N LEU A 44 -13.27 3.05 2.87
CA LEU A 44 -11.84 3.07 3.16
C LEU A 44 -11.18 4.38 2.73
N ALA A 45 -11.76 5.09 1.75
CA ALA A 45 -11.24 6.38 1.31
C ALA A 45 -11.24 7.44 2.42
N ASP A 46 -12.08 7.27 3.44
CA ASP A 46 -12.11 8.20 4.58
C ASP A 46 -10.91 8.02 5.51
N ALA A 47 -10.34 6.83 5.53
CA ALA A 47 -9.24 6.47 6.44
C ALA A 47 -7.90 6.28 5.75
N ILE A 48 -7.90 6.13 4.42
CA ILE A 48 -6.71 5.77 3.66
C ILE A 48 -6.56 6.70 2.47
N ARG A 49 -5.37 7.33 2.36
CA ARG A 49 -4.97 8.07 1.17
C ARG A 49 -4.31 7.11 0.20
N VAL A 50 -4.79 7.07 -1.03
CA VAL A 50 -4.26 6.16 -2.05
C VAL A 50 -3.32 6.94 -2.96
N HIS A 51 -2.13 6.40 -3.15
CA HIS A 51 -1.09 6.97 -4.02
C HIS A 51 -0.76 5.95 -5.10
N ARG A 52 -0.84 6.35 -6.35
CA ARG A 52 -0.47 5.51 -7.48
C ARG A 52 0.86 6.00 -8.02
N VAL A 53 1.84 5.11 -8.02
CA VAL A 53 3.26 5.43 -8.14
C VAL A 53 3.85 4.75 -9.37
N ASP A 54 4.81 5.40 -10.00
CA ASP A 54 5.53 4.83 -11.13
C ASP A 54 6.36 3.62 -10.73
N PHE A 55 6.58 2.73 -11.67
CA PHE A 55 7.35 1.50 -11.44
C PHE A 55 8.81 1.78 -11.11
N GLU A 56 9.41 2.77 -11.74
CA GLU A 56 10.85 3.07 -11.60
C GLU A 56 11.23 3.45 -10.19
N ARG A 57 12.46 3.10 -9.83
CA ARG A 57 13.07 3.51 -8.56
C ARG A 57 14.13 4.58 -8.83
N PRO A 58 14.39 5.47 -7.88
CA PRO A 58 13.85 5.51 -6.52
C PRO A 58 12.42 6.07 -6.50
N ARG A 59 11.61 5.53 -5.57
CA ARG A 59 10.22 5.94 -5.40
C ARG A 59 10.14 6.92 -4.23
N GLN A 60 10.32 8.21 -4.51
CA GLN A 60 10.52 9.24 -3.48
C GLN A 60 9.35 9.37 -2.51
N GLU A 61 8.12 9.26 -3.00
CA GLU A 61 6.93 9.35 -2.13
C GLU A 61 6.92 8.23 -1.10
N VAL A 62 7.31 7.02 -1.51
CA VAL A 62 7.36 5.86 -0.62
C VAL A 62 8.50 6.02 0.38
N ILE A 63 9.67 6.43 -0.09
CA ILE A 63 10.86 6.62 0.74
C ILE A 63 10.57 7.63 1.86
N ARG A 64 9.87 8.70 1.56
CA ARG A 64 9.58 9.75 2.53
C ARG A 64 8.82 9.20 3.74
N LEU A 65 7.90 8.26 3.52
CA LEU A 65 7.06 7.72 4.58
C LEU A 65 7.54 6.38 5.12
N ALA A 66 8.09 5.52 4.27
CA ALA A 66 8.43 4.15 4.64
C ALA A 66 9.93 3.89 4.77
N GLY A 67 10.78 4.80 4.26
CA GLY A 67 12.24 4.65 4.30
C GLY A 67 12.80 4.08 3.03
N GLU A 68 14.08 4.35 2.78
CA GLU A 68 14.76 3.99 1.53
C GLU A 68 14.79 2.47 1.29
N GLY A 69 14.89 1.68 2.35
CA GLY A 69 14.91 0.23 2.25
C GLY A 69 13.56 -0.40 2.00
N CYS A 70 12.48 0.37 1.97
CA CYS A 70 11.10 -0.14 1.93
C CYS A 70 10.34 0.38 0.72
N GLN A 71 10.90 0.18 -0.48
CA GLN A 71 10.28 0.66 -1.72
C GLN A 71 9.39 -0.37 -2.42
N THR A 72 9.33 -1.60 -1.92
CA THR A 72 8.48 -2.65 -2.49
C THR A 72 7.01 -2.26 -2.38
N LEU A 73 6.26 -2.42 -3.47
CA LEU A 73 4.84 -2.10 -3.55
C LEU A 73 4.02 -3.34 -3.93
N PRO A 74 2.71 -3.39 -3.59
CA PRO A 74 1.98 -2.39 -2.82
C PRO A 74 2.47 -2.32 -1.37
N ARG A 75 2.29 -1.16 -0.74
CA ARG A 75 2.71 -0.92 0.65
C ARG A 75 1.69 -0.04 1.36
N LEU A 76 1.33 -0.45 2.56
CA LEU A 76 0.47 0.34 3.44
C LEU A 76 1.34 0.91 4.55
N VAL A 77 1.32 2.24 4.70
CA VAL A 77 2.01 2.94 5.79
C VAL A 77 0.94 3.44 6.75
N LEU A 78 1.04 3.01 8.01
CA LEU A 78 0.06 3.36 9.02
C LEU A 78 0.33 4.76 9.58
N PRO A 79 -0.69 5.42 10.15
CA PRO A 79 -0.48 6.70 10.82
C PRO A 79 0.50 6.56 11.97
N PRO A 80 1.16 7.66 12.38
CA PRO A 80 2.09 7.60 13.50
C PRO A 80 1.43 7.00 14.75
N GLY A 81 2.13 6.06 15.38
CA GLY A 81 1.67 5.45 16.63
C GLY A 81 0.68 4.31 16.49
N LEU A 82 0.11 4.09 15.31
CA LEU A 82 -0.81 2.97 15.09
C LEU A 82 -0.02 1.71 14.75
N GLY A 83 -0.31 0.62 15.44
CA GLY A 83 0.40 -0.65 15.26
C GLY A 83 -0.50 -1.75 14.71
N SER A 84 0.15 -2.76 14.16
CA SER A 84 -0.49 -3.99 13.70
C SER A 84 0.55 -5.10 13.81
N HIS A 85 0.13 -6.34 14.18
CA HIS A 85 1.10 -7.45 14.18
C HIS A 85 1.49 -7.88 12.77
N HIS A 86 0.84 -7.37 11.76
CA HIS A 86 1.23 -7.64 10.37
C HIS A 86 2.25 -6.63 9.85
N ALA A 87 2.48 -5.53 10.56
CA ALA A 87 3.44 -4.51 10.13
C ALA A 87 4.85 -4.96 10.47
N THR A 88 5.72 -5.05 9.47
CA THR A 88 7.07 -5.61 9.60
C THR A 88 8.15 -4.55 9.59
N ASP A 89 7.84 -3.32 9.17
CA ASP A 89 8.82 -2.25 9.01
C ASP A 89 8.39 -1.02 9.77
N GLU A 90 9.35 -0.18 10.11
CA GLU A 90 9.08 1.08 10.79
C GLU A 90 10.04 2.15 10.29
N HIS A 91 9.53 3.36 10.09
CA HIS A 91 10.33 4.52 9.71
C HIS A 91 9.73 5.77 10.35
N GLU A 92 10.53 6.45 11.16
CA GLU A 92 10.16 7.71 11.81
C GLU A 92 8.79 7.66 12.48
N GLY A 93 8.57 6.60 13.25
CA GLY A 93 7.34 6.42 14.03
C GLY A 93 6.15 5.88 13.27
N ARG A 94 6.29 5.56 11.99
CA ARG A 94 5.24 4.97 11.18
C ARG A 94 5.58 3.53 10.85
N ARG A 95 4.65 2.63 11.11
CA ARG A 95 4.80 1.22 10.74
C ARG A 95 4.26 0.98 9.35
N SER A 96 4.83 0.02 8.64
CA SER A 96 4.36 -0.30 7.30
C SER A 96 4.48 -1.78 7.00
N VAL A 97 3.77 -2.20 5.96
CA VAL A 97 3.76 -3.58 5.49
C VAL A 97 3.61 -3.61 3.97
N ALA A 98 4.33 -4.52 3.33
CA ALA A 98 4.24 -4.72 1.88
C ALA A 98 3.52 -6.01 1.55
N GLY A 99 2.91 -6.07 0.36
CA GLY A 99 2.25 -7.25 -0.17
C GLY A 99 0.76 -7.25 0.10
N ALA A 100 -0.01 -7.69 -0.92
CA ALA A 100 -1.47 -7.61 -0.87
C ALA A 100 -2.07 -8.43 0.27
N THR A 101 -1.58 -9.65 0.50
CA THR A 101 -2.12 -10.51 1.54
C THR A 101 -1.99 -9.88 2.92
N SER A 102 -0.79 -9.36 3.24
CA SER A 102 -0.55 -8.73 4.54
C SER A 102 -1.30 -7.42 4.68
N ILE A 103 -1.41 -6.64 3.60
CA ILE A 103 -2.17 -5.40 3.61
C ILE A 103 -3.65 -5.69 3.88
N VAL A 104 -4.24 -6.67 3.20
CA VAL A 104 -5.64 -7.06 3.45
C VAL A 104 -5.82 -7.48 4.92
N ALA A 105 -4.87 -8.23 5.47
CA ALA A 105 -4.93 -8.62 6.88
C ALA A 105 -4.98 -7.42 7.83
N VAL A 106 -4.19 -6.37 7.54
CA VAL A 106 -4.24 -5.13 8.31
C VAL A 106 -5.59 -4.43 8.14
N LEU A 107 -6.13 -4.40 6.94
CA LEU A 107 -7.43 -3.77 6.69
C LEU A 107 -8.55 -4.47 7.46
N VAL A 108 -8.50 -5.80 7.53
CA VAL A 108 -9.45 -6.58 8.34
C VAL A 108 -9.29 -6.25 9.82
N GLU A 109 -8.05 -6.19 10.29
CA GLU A 109 -7.76 -5.95 11.71
C GLU A 109 -8.13 -4.54 12.16
N LEU A 110 -7.78 -3.52 11.38
CA LEU A 110 -7.84 -2.12 11.83
C LEU A 110 -8.94 -1.29 11.17
N TYR A 111 -9.43 -1.70 10.01
CA TYR A 111 -10.34 -0.88 9.20
C TYR A 111 -11.70 -1.52 8.95
N ASP A 112 -12.01 -2.56 9.69
CA ASP A 112 -13.36 -3.13 9.82
C ASP A 112 -13.96 -3.56 8.49
N ILE A 113 -13.17 -4.25 7.67
CA ILE A 113 -13.70 -4.95 6.50
C ILE A 113 -13.75 -6.46 6.81
N PRO A 114 -14.67 -7.21 6.19
CA PRO A 114 -14.70 -8.66 6.40
C PRO A 114 -13.49 -9.33 5.76
N PRO A 115 -13.04 -10.48 6.29
CA PRO A 115 -11.93 -11.20 5.70
C PRO A 115 -12.31 -11.82 4.36
N PRO A 116 -11.31 -12.09 3.51
CA PRO A 116 -11.57 -12.80 2.25
C PRO A 116 -12.13 -14.19 2.52
N HIS A 117 -12.99 -14.65 1.62
CA HIS A 117 -13.53 -16.02 1.68
C HIS A 117 -12.37 -17.01 1.46
N PRO A 118 -12.28 -18.08 2.30
CA PRO A 118 -11.23 -19.09 2.15
C PRO A 118 -11.31 -19.88 0.86
#